data_5716e1027d1b3f73c9d67a334e712167
#
_entry.id   5716e1027d1b3f73c9d67a334e712167
#
_cell.length_a   1.000
_cell.length_b   1.000
_cell.length_c   1.000
_cell.angle_alpha   90.00
_cell.angle_beta   90.00
_cell.angle_gamma   90.00
#
_symmetry.space_group_name_H-M   'P 1'
#
loop_
_entity.id
_entity.type
_entity.pdbx_description
1 polymer ?
#
loop_
_entity_poly.entity_id
_entity_poly.type
_entity_poly.pdbx_seq_one_letter_code
_entity_poly.pdbx_strand_id
1 'polypeptide(L)'
;MAKIIELKKLKRLYLVRFDEDIEDDDGELLEKIYVTEDTIVKFMLSKGLDVDSALAQEIIKFADYSRGKNLAIYYISFKMRTRSEVAKYLAEHEIPENNIPRILTELEQIGLVNDAKFVENYLDIRISGGQNGPYKLKQKLLQKGIDANLVAEKLEQLFDMDKQLKAAEKLAEKQVRAKAARLPLKQLKLKISQSLVAKGFSYETAANALENLELEADEENEQELLSAEAEKAYARLSKRYESYDLKRRVSQALARKGFDWSDISDTLKDYDF
;
A
#
# COMPACT_ATOMS: atom_id res chain seq x y z
N MET A 1 35.10 1.78 -40.52
CA MET A 1 34.38 3.04 -40.12
C MET A 1 33.06 2.99 -40.81
N ALA A 2 31.98 2.88 -40.05
CA ALA A 2 30.63 2.90 -40.60
C ALA A 2 30.18 4.34 -40.88
N LYS A 3 29.32 4.52 -41.87
CA LYS A 3 28.75 5.82 -42.22
C LYS A 3 27.26 5.83 -42.03
N ILE A 4 26.70 6.89 -41.47
CA ILE A 4 25.26 7.06 -41.34
C ILE A 4 24.64 7.29 -42.73
N ILE A 5 23.87 6.33 -43.20
CA ILE A 5 23.18 6.39 -44.52
C ILE A 5 21.74 6.87 -44.42
N GLU A 6 21.10 6.65 -43.26
CA GLU A 6 19.72 7.11 -43.02
C GLU A 6 19.54 7.67 -41.61
N LEU A 7 18.85 8.82 -41.51
CA LEU A 7 18.37 9.43 -40.28
C LEU A 7 16.88 9.75 -40.46
N LYS A 8 16.01 8.99 -39.81
CA LYS A 8 14.56 9.12 -40.00
C LYS A 8 13.85 9.37 -38.69
N LYS A 9 13.08 10.45 -38.60
CA LYS A 9 12.24 10.74 -37.45
C LYS A 9 11.05 9.79 -37.37
N LEU A 10 10.87 9.17 -36.21
CA LEU A 10 9.72 8.38 -35.81
C LEU A 10 8.88 9.20 -34.82
N LYS A 11 7.86 8.60 -34.19
CA LYS A 11 6.97 9.33 -33.26
C LYS A 11 7.72 9.93 -32.05
N ARG A 12 8.65 9.18 -31.45
CA ARG A 12 9.38 9.59 -30.24
C ARG A 12 10.89 9.35 -30.31
N LEU A 13 11.35 8.67 -31.32
CA LEU A 13 12.74 8.29 -31.53
C LEU A 13 13.14 8.61 -32.97
N TYR A 14 14.42 8.51 -33.24
CA TYR A 14 14.98 8.56 -34.59
C TYR A 14 15.61 7.21 -34.88
N LEU A 15 15.38 6.70 -36.08
CA LEU A 15 16.11 5.59 -36.65
C LEU A 15 17.42 6.12 -37.27
N VAL A 16 18.55 5.56 -36.86
CA VAL A 16 19.86 5.77 -37.47
C VAL A 16 20.29 4.45 -38.09
N ARG A 17 20.56 4.43 -39.40
CA ARG A 17 21.05 3.23 -40.12
C ARG A 17 22.45 3.51 -40.66
N PHE A 18 23.29 2.49 -40.60
CA PHE A 18 24.67 2.52 -41.05
C PHE A 18 24.85 1.76 -42.35
N ASP A 19 25.89 2.05 -43.12
CA ASP A 19 26.26 1.30 -44.33
C ASP A 19 26.99 -0.02 -44.00
N GLU A 20 27.69 -0.06 -42.87
CA GLU A 20 28.32 -1.25 -42.28
C GLU A 20 27.81 -1.41 -40.85
N ASP A 21 27.72 -2.66 -40.36
CA ASP A 21 27.29 -2.93 -38.99
C ASP A 21 28.26 -2.32 -37.99
N ILE A 22 27.72 -1.75 -36.93
CA ILE A 22 28.45 -1.26 -35.77
C ILE A 22 28.34 -2.28 -34.63
N GLU A 23 29.40 -2.41 -33.82
CA GLU A 23 29.46 -3.34 -32.70
C GLU A 23 29.09 -2.61 -31.40
N ASP A 24 28.20 -3.21 -30.59
CA ASP A 24 27.92 -2.75 -29.25
C ASP A 24 28.95 -3.28 -28.21
N ASP A 25 28.69 -2.99 -26.90
CA ASP A 25 29.60 -3.43 -25.82
C ASP A 25 29.59 -4.95 -25.62
N ASP A 26 28.53 -5.64 -26.01
CA ASP A 26 28.39 -7.10 -25.89
C ASP A 26 28.89 -7.85 -27.15
N GLY A 27 29.36 -7.12 -28.15
CA GLY A 27 29.89 -7.64 -29.43
C GLY A 27 28.79 -7.96 -30.43
N GLU A 28 27.54 -7.46 -30.20
CA GLU A 28 26.44 -7.63 -31.16
C GLU A 28 26.59 -6.63 -32.31
N LEU A 29 26.40 -7.13 -33.54
CA LEU A 29 26.45 -6.32 -34.73
C LEU A 29 25.11 -5.68 -35.04
N LEU A 30 25.08 -4.36 -35.15
CA LEU A 30 23.89 -3.55 -35.30
C LEU A 30 23.90 -2.78 -36.64
N GLU A 31 23.01 -3.14 -37.58
CA GLU A 31 22.77 -2.38 -38.81
C GLU A 31 22.11 -1.02 -38.54
N LYS A 32 21.35 -0.92 -37.44
CA LYS A 32 20.58 0.26 -37.08
C LYS A 32 20.39 0.40 -35.57
N ILE A 33 20.26 1.65 -35.10
CA ILE A 33 19.95 1.96 -33.71
C ILE A 33 18.77 2.95 -33.64
N TYR A 34 18.10 2.95 -32.47
CA TYR A 34 17.03 3.90 -32.18
C TYR A 34 17.52 4.89 -31.12
N VAL A 35 17.54 6.15 -31.45
CA VAL A 35 18.10 7.22 -30.60
C VAL A 35 17.05 8.28 -30.30
N THR A 36 17.28 9.03 -29.23
CA THR A 36 16.47 10.20 -28.88
C THR A 36 17.01 11.45 -29.59
N GLU A 37 16.23 12.52 -29.56
CA GLU A 37 16.66 13.83 -30.08
C GLU A 37 17.90 14.34 -29.33
N ASP A 38 17.99 14.11 -28.00
CA ASP A 38 19.16 14.45 -27.19
C ASP A 38 20.45 13.78 -27.68
N THR A 39 20.34 12.53 -28.14
CA THR A 39 21.46 11.78 -28.71
C THR A 39 21.91 12.41 -30.03
N ILE A 40 20.95 12.78 -30.89
CA ILE A 40 21.26 13.45 -32.16
C ILE A 40 22.00 14.76 -31.92
N VAL A 41 21.49 15.58 -31.02
CA VAL A 41 22.07 16.89 -30.71
C VAL A 41 23.45 16.74 -30.08
N LYS A 42 23.60 15.84 -29.12
CA LYS A 42 24.89 15.63 -28.43
C LYS A 42 26.01 15.19 -29.36
N PHE A 43 25.74 14.27 -30.27
CA PHE A 43 26.76 13.72 -31.19
C PHE A 43 26.68 14.33 -32.59
N MET A 44 25.84 15.35 -32.80
CA MET A 44 25.63 16.01 -34.08
C MET A 44 25.35 15.00 -35.22
N LEU A 45 24.55 13.97 -34.92
CA LEU A 45 24.30 12.89 -35.86
C LEU A 45 23.60 13.42 -37.12
N SER A 46 24.21 13.15 -38.28
CA SER A 46 23.69 13.56 -39.58
C SER A 46 24.01 12.50 -40.63
N LYS A 47 23.21 12.50 -41.71
CA LYS A 47 23.51 11.63 -42.86
C LYS A 47 24.89 11.98 -43.45
N GLY A 48 25.70 10.96 -43.65
CA GLY A 48 27.05 11.06 -44.15
C GLY A 48 28.12 11.21 -43.09
N LEU A 49 27.78 11.23 -41.78
CA LEU A 49 28.73 11.21 -40.69
C LEU A 49 29.46 9.88 -40.63
N ASP A 50 30.80 9.94 -40.59
CA ASP A 50 31.66 8.76 -40.39
C ASP A 50 31.74 8.44 -38.89
N VAL A 51 31.50 7.20 -38.53
CA VAL A 51 31.43 6.71 -37.14
C VAL A 51 32.47 5.60 -36.98
N ASP A 52 33.48 5.82 -36.16
CA ASP A 52 34.41 4.78 -35.78
C ASP A 52 33.84 3.91 -34.64
N SER A 53 34.54 2.84 -34.29
CA SER A 53 34.05 1.91 -33.24
C SER A 53 33.91 2.58 -31.87
N ALA A 54 34.82 3.49 -31.50
CA ALA A 54 34.77 4.17 -30.21
C ALA A 54 33.55 5.13 -30.14
N LEU A 55 33.32 5.91 -31.18
CA LEU A 55 32.21 6.81 -31.29
C LEU A 55 30.88 6.03 -31.33
N ALA A 56 30.83 4.88 -32.03
CA ALA A 56 29.66 4.03 -32.06
C ALA A 56 29.24 3.57 -30.67
N GLN A 57 30.19 3.06 -29.88
CA GLN A 57 29.94 2.65 -28.50
C GLN A 57 29.46 3.80 -27.61
N GLU A 58 30.05 4.99 -27.74
CA GLU A 58 29.58 6.18 -26.99
C GLU A 58 28.18 6.58 -27.37
N ILE A 59 27.82 6.53 -28.66
CA ILE A 59 26.48 6.82 -29.16
C ILE A 59 25.48 5.82 -28.59
N ILE A 60 25.77 4.50 -28.63
CA ILE A 60 24.88 3.44 -28.12
C ILE A 60 24.64 3.62 -26.62
N LYS A 61 25.71 3.75 -25.83
CA LYS A 61 25.63 3.97 -24.37
C LYS A 61 24.78 5.18 -24.02
N PHE A 62 24.98 6.28 -24.73
CA PHE A 62 24.20 7.48 -24.47
C PHE A 62 22.76 7.36 -24.97
N ALA A 63 22.52 6.67 -26.07
CA ALA A 63 21.19 6.41 -26.58
C ALA A 63 20.33 5.63 -25.57
N ASP A 64 20.87 4.59 -24.96
CA ASP A 64 20.20 3.80 -23.94
C ASP A 64 19.91 4.62 -22.69
N TYR A 65 20.89 5.41 -22.21
CA TYR A 65 20.69 6.32 -21.10
C TYR A 65 19.58 7.34 -21.39
N SER A 66 19.65 8.02 -22.54
CA SER A 66 18.67 9.04 -22.93
C SER A 66 17.27 8.46 -23.16
N ARG A 67 17.19 7.25 -23.74
CA ARG A 67 15.94 6.49 -23.87
C ARG A 67 15.33 6.20 -22.51
N GLY A 68 16.12 5.69 -21.57
CA GLY A 68 15.67 5.40 -20.22
C GLY A 68 15.21 6.65 -19.48
N LYS A 69 15.94 7.76 -19.59
CA LYS A 69 15.54 9.04 -18.99
C LYS A 69 14.20 9.53 -19.52
N ASN A 70 13.98 9.50 -20.84
CA ASN A 70 12.72 9.90 -21.46
C ASN A 70 11.55 8.97 -21.06
N LEU A 71 11.78 7.67 -20.95
CA LEU A 71 10.80 6.72 -20.44
C LEU A 71 10.43 7.02 -18.98
N ALA A 72 11.40 7.30 -18.14
CA ALA A 72 11.16 7.66 -16.73
C ALA A 72 10.34 8.94 -16.61
N ILE A 73 10.72 10.01 -17.33
CA ILE A 73 9.98 11.28 -17.35
C ILE A 73 8.54 11.06 -17.80
N TYR A 74 8.33 10.27 -18.84
CA TYR A 74 6.98 9.93 -19.31
C TYR A 74 6.19 9.18 -18.22
N TYR A 75 6.79 8.20 -17.55
CA TYR A 75 6.13 7.44 -16.49
C TYR A 75 5.74 8.30 -15.28
N ILE A 76 6.59 9.25 -14.91
CA ILE A 76 6.37 10.16 -13.79
C ILE A 76 5.32 11.24 -14.13
N SER A 77 5.19 11.61 -15.41
CA SER A 77 4.27 12.70 -15.84
C SER A 77 2.79 12.43 -15.50
N PHE A 78 2.39 11.18 -15.31
CA PHE A 78 1.01 10.82 -14.98
C PHE A 78 0.68 10.93 -13.50
N LYS A 79 1.64 10.65 -12.62
CA LYS A 79 1.52 10.74 -11.16
C LYS A 79 2.87 10.61 -10.48
N MET A 80 2.96 11.12 -9.25
CA MET A 80 4.16 10.89 -8.43
C MET A 80 4.48 9.39 -8.31
N ARG A 81 5.77 9.08 -8.43
CA ARG A 81 6.32 7.73 -8.33
C ARG A 81 7.47 7.71 -7.35
N THR A 82 7.66 6.59 -6.67
CA THR A 82 8.84 6.38 -5.84
C THR A 82 10.05 6.04 -6.71
N ARG A 83 11.24 6.25 -6.15
CA ARG A 83 12.51 5.86 -6.77
C ARG A 83 12.48 4.38 -7.20
N SER A 84 11.99 3.51 -6.33
CA SER A 84 11.85 2.08 -6.59
C SER A 84 10.85 1.75 -7.72
N GLU A 85 9.70 2.46 -7.77
CA GLU A 85 8.72 2.27 -8.85
C GLU A 85 9.31 2.68 -10.22
N VAL A 86 10.11 3.75 -10.26
CA VAL A 86 10.77 4.19 -11.51
C VAL A 86 11.87 3.20 -11.90
N ALA A 87 12.70 2.74 -10.95
CA ALA A 87 13.73 1.73 -11.22
C ALA A 87 13.14 0.46 -11.84
N LYS A 88 12.08 -0.05 -11.22
CA LYS A 88 11.37 -1.23 -11.70
C LYS A 88 10.81 -1.04 -13.11
N TYR A 89 10.17 0.12 -13.35
CA TYR A 89 9.63 0.45 -14.67
C TYR A 89 10.72 0.49 -15.75
N LEU A 90 11.89 1.04 -15.45
CA LEU A 90 13.02 1.08 -16.39
C LEU A 90 13.56 -0.33 -16.68
N ALA A 91 13.70 -1.17 -15.66
CA ALA A 91 14.14 -2.56 -15.82
C ALA A 91 13.13 -3.38 -16.66
N GLU A 92 11.83 -3.20 -16.45
CA GLU A 92 10.77 -3.84 -17.25
C GLU A 92 10.76 -3.41 -18.73
N HIS A 93 11.40 -2.26 -19.04
CA HIS A 93 11.54 -1.74 -20.40
C HIS A 93 12.96 -1.93 -20.97
N GLU A 94 13.69 -2.90 -20.43
CA GLU A 94 15.00 -3.33 -20.96
C GLU A 94 16.02 -2.19 -21.02
N ILE A 95 15.98 -1.26 -20.04
CA ILE A 95 17.02 -0.28 -19.88
C ILE A 95 18.19 -0.94 -19.14
N PRO A 96 19.42 -0.86 -19.67
CA PRO A 96 20.61 -1.47 -19.04
C PRO A 96 20.74 -1.08 -17.57
N GLU A 97 20.99 -2.08 -16.71
CA GLU A 97 21.00 -1.92 -15.24
C GLU A 97 22.00 -0.84 -14.77
N ASN A 98 23.13 -0.71 -15.46
CA ASN A 98 24.16 0.30 -15.15
C ASN A 98 23.68 1.75 -15.40
N ASN A 99 22.70 1.97 -16.26
CA ASN A 99 22.11 3.28 -16.53
C ASN A 99 21.03 3.70 -15.51
N ILE A 100 20.34 2.73 -14.89
CA ILE A 100 19.20 3.03 -14.00
C ILE A 100 19.61 3.90 -12.80
N PRO A 101 20.68 3.61 -12.03
CA PRO A 101 21.08 4.46 -10.90
C PRO A 101 21.40 5.89 -11.30
N ARG A 102 22.06 6.08 -12.45
CA ARG A 102 22.42 7.39 -12.98
C ARG A 102 21.19 8.20 -13.36
N ILE A 103 20.22 7.57 -14.06
CA ILE A 103 18.96 8.21 -14.43
C ILE A 103 18.20 8.65 -13.19
N LEU A 104 18.07 7.77 -12.19
CA LEU A 104 17.36 8.07 -10.96
C LEU A 104 18.00 9.22 -10.19
N THR A 105 19.32 9.22 -10.05
CA THR A 105 20.05 10.31 -9.37
C THR A 105 19.81 11.67 -10.05
N GLU A 106 19.82 11.70 -11.38
CA GLU A 106 19.52 12.94 -12.09
C GLU A 106 18.07 13.41 -11.90
N LEU A 107 17.11 12.48 -11.95
CA LEU A 107 15.71 12.79 -11.70
C LEU A 107 15.46 13.27 -10.26
N GLU A 108 16.21 12.78 -9.29
CA GLU A 108 16.21 13.27 -7.91
C GLU A 108 16.79 14.68 -7.80
N GLN A 109 17.92 14.94 -8.44
CA GLN A 109 18.56 16.27 -8.44
C GLN A 109 17.65 17.37 -9.01
N ILE A 110 16.90 17.05 -10.04
CA ILE A 110 15.93 17.99 -10.64
C ILE A 110 14.52 17.94 -9.99
N GLY A 111 14.37 17.13 -8.92
CA GLY A 111 13.16 17.07 -8.09
C GLY A 111 11.97 16.35 -8.72
N LEU A 112 12.15 15.62 -9.82
CA LEU A 112 11.09 14.81 -10.45
C LEU A 112 10.82 13.50 -9.72
N VAL A 113 11.80 12.96 -9.03
CA VAL A 113 11.67 11.85 -8.08
C VAL A 113 12.02 12.39 -6.70
N ASN A 114 11.15 12.16 -5.73
CA ASN A 114 11.39 12.58 -4.34
C ASN A 114 10.54 11.71 -3.39
N ASP A 115 11.17 10.71 -2.80
CA ASP A 115 10.50 9.76 -1.91
C ASP A 115 10.01 10.43 -0.62
N ALA A 116 10.71 11.43 -0.09
CA ALA A 116 10.25 12.17 1.09
C ALA A 116 8.93 12.92 0.82
N LYS A 117 8.87 13.64 -0.29
CA LYS A 117 7.65 14.34 -0.71
C LYS A 117 6.51 13.36 -1.06
N PHE A 118 6.85 12.21 -1.63
CA PHE A 118 5.88 11.15 -1.87
C PHE A 118 5.27 10.64 -0.56
N VAL A 119 6.10 10.37 0.46
CA VAL A 119 5.65 9.92 1.79
C VAL A 119 4.76 10.97 2.44
N GLU A 120 5.17 12.24 2.44
CA GLU A 120 4.39 13.35 3.02
C GLU A 120 2.98 13.43 2.39
N ASN A 121 2.90 13.49 1.07
CA ASN A 121 1.62 13.55 0.35
C ASN A 121 0.77 12.29 0.59
N TYR A 122 1.41 11.13 0.61
CA TYR A 122 0.71 9.87 0.85
C TYR A 122 0.12 9.82 2.27
N LEU A 123 0.89 10.20 3.27
CA LEU A 123 0.46 10.22 4.66
C LEU A 123 -0.64 11.26 4.89
N ASP A 124 -0.48 12.47 4.38
CA ASP A 124 -1.46 13.55 4.52
C ASP A 124 -2.85 13.14 4.03
N ILE A 125 -2.94 12.59 2.82
CA ILE A 125 -4.19 12.07 2.28
C ILE A 125 -4.77 10.91 3.11
N ARG A 126 -3.92 10.00 3.61
CA ARG A 126 -4.38 8.80 4.32
C ARG A 126 -4.74 9.06 5.78
N ILE A 127 -4.04 9.96 6.44
CA ILE A 127 -4.34 10.42 7.80
C ILE A 127 -5.64 11.22 7.79
N SER A 128 -5.80 12.17 6.87
CA SER A 128 -7.05 12.93 6.71
C SER A 128 -8.25 12.03 6.44
N GLY A 129 -8.06 10.95 5.68
CA GLY A 129 -9.09 9.93 5.46
C GLY A 129 -9.41 9.05 6.66
N GLY A 130 -8.54 9.00 7.68
CA GLY A 130 -8.76 8.37 8.99
C GLY A 130 -9.05 6.86 8.96
N GLN A 131 -8.65 6.14 7.90
CA GLN A 131 -9.05 4.73 7.72
C GLN A 131 -8.00 3.71 8.17
N ASN A 132 -6.75 4.13 8.33
CA ASN A 132 -5.63 3.23 8.63
C ASN A 132 -4.75 3.79 9.73
N GLY A 133 -4.30 2.91 10.60
CA GLY A 133 -3.29 3.20 11.62
C GLY A 133 -1.86 3.21 11.06
N PRO A 134 -0.89 3.63 11.88
CA PRO A 134 0.50 3.86 11.46
C PRO A 134 1.19 2.59 10.93
N TYR A 135 0.94 1.45 11.55
CA TYR A 135 1.54 0.18 11.11
C TYR A 135 1.17 -0.18 9.68
N LYS A 136 -0.11 -0.03 9.32
CA LYS A 136 -0.58 -0.34 7.96
C LYS A 136 -0.09 0.66 6.93
N LEU A 137 0.04 1.93 7.31
CA LEU A 137 0.62 2.96 6.45
C LEU A 137 2.10 2.69 6.21
N LYS A 138 2.85 2.36 7.28
CA LYS A 138 4.26 1.94 7.20
C LYS A 138 4.45 0.77 6.24
N GLN A 139 3.70 -0.32 6.40
CA GLN A 139 3.79 -1.48 5.52
C GLN A 139 3.57 -1.13 4.04
N LYS A 140 2.56 -0.29 3.76
CA LYS A 140 2.28 0.11 2.37
C LYS A 140 3.39 0.96 1.74
N LEU A 141 4.04 1.81 2.52
CA LEU A 141 5.17 2.62 2.05
C LEU A 141 6.42 1.77 1.83
N LEU A 142 6.70 0.81 2.73
CA LEU A 142 7.78 -0.16 2.55
C LEU A 142 7.58 -1.05 1.30
N GLN A 143 6.34 -1.49 1.05
CA GLN A 143 6.00 -2.23 -0.18
C GLN A 143 6.21 -1.43 -1.47
N LYS A 144 6.26 -0.10 -1.37
CA LYS A 144 6.61 0.80 -2.48
C LYS A 144 8.12 1.03 -2.63
N GLY A 145 8.92 0.33 -1.82
CA GLY A 145 10.38 0.38 -1.86
C GLY A 145 10.98 1.64 -1.24
N ILE A 146 10.24 2.32 -0.37
CA ILE A 146 10.74 3.51 0.33
C ILE A 146 11.56 3.08 1.55
N ASP A 147 12.62 3.82 1.85
CA ASP A 147 13.49 3.56 2.99
C ASP A 147 12.75 3.54 4.33
N ALA A 148 13.08 2.57 5.18
CA ALA A 148 12.37 2.32 6.43
C ALA A 148 12.56 3.45 7.47
N ASN A 149 13.74 4.10 7.47
CA ASN A 149 14.05 5.19 8.39
C ASN A 149 13.28 6.45 7.98
N LEU A 150 13.25 6.74 6.68
CA LEU A 150 12.46 7.84 6.13
C LEU A 150 10.98 7.68 6.46
N VAL A 151 10.43 6.46 6.28
CA VAL A 151 9.02 6.19 6.61
C VAL A 151 8.75 6.35 8.10
N ALA A 152 9.65 5.89 8.97
CA ALA A 152 9.51 6.00 10.42
C ALA A 152 9.54 7.46 10.85
N GLU A 153 10.53 8.23 10.41
CA GLU A 153 10.66 9.67 10.69
C GLU A 153 9.40 10.45 10.28
N LYS A 154 8.92 10.25 9.06
CA LYS A 154 7.75 10.98 8.57
C LYS A 154 6.45 10.56 9.25
N LEU A 155 6.30 9.31 9.66
CA LEU A 155 5.17 8.87 10.47
C LEU A 155 5.17 9.51 11.85
N GLU A 156 6.31 9.58 12.51
CA GLU A 156 6.43 10.23 13.81
C GLU A 156 6.10 11.72 13.73
N GLN A 157 6.59 12.41 12.70
CA GLN A 157 6.35 13.84 12.49
C GLN A 157 4.89 14.17 12.16
N LEU A 158 4.25 13.36 11.30
CA LEU A 158 2.95 13.71 10.71
C LEU A 158 1.76 13.02 11.38
N PHE A 159 1.98 11.86 12.01
CA PHE A 159 0.95 11.04 12.62
C PHE A 159 1.29 10.73 14.09
N ASP A 160 1.37 11.78 14.90
CA ASP A 160 1.60 11.71 16.34
C ASP A 160 0.49 10.94 17.09
N MET A 161 0.73 10.63 18.37
CA MET A 161 -0.18 9.83 19.19
C MET A 161 -1.59 10.44 19.29
N ASP A 162 -1.70 11.76 19.38
CA ASP A 162 -3.00 12.44 19.47
C ASP A 162 -3.82 12.27 18.20
N LYS A 163 -3.19 12.41 17.04
CA LYS A 163 -3.85 12.17 15.75
C LYS A 163 -4.23 10.71 15.56
N GLN A 164 -3.38 9.77 16.03
CA GLN A 164 -3.68 8.35 16.01
C GLN A 164 -4.90 8.02 16.86
N LEU A 165 -4.96 8.56 18.08
CA LEU A 165 -6.06 8.37 18.99
C LEU A 165 -7.38 8.92 18.42
N LYS A 166 -7.40 10.15 17.94
CA LYS A 166 -8.55 10.76 17.29
C LYS A 166 -9.04 9.98 16.06
N ALA A 167 -8.12 9.45 15.25
CA ALA A 167 -8.48 8.62 14.12
C ALA A 167 -9.08 7.27 14.55
N ALA A 168 -8.55 6.66 15.62
CA ALA A 168 -9.07 5.43 16.19
C ALA A 168 -10.45 5.62 16.80
N GLU A 169 -10.67 6.69 17.58
CA GLU A 169 -11.97 7.07 18.17
C GLU A 169 -13.04 7.23 17.08
N LYS A 170 -12.76 8.01 16.04
CA LYS A 170 -13.70 8.22 14.93
C LYS A 170 -14.08 6.90 14.23
N LEU A 171 -13.14 5.97 14.09
CA LEU A 171 -13.41 4.65 13.55
C LEU A 171 -14.21 3.77 14.51
N ALA A 172 -13.91 3.85 15.80
CA ALA A 172 -14.63 3.14 16.85
C ALA A 172 -16.09 3.62 16.93
N GLU A 173 -16.33 4.93 17.00
CA GLU A 173 -17.67 5.53 16.99
C GLU A 173 -18.52 5.05 15.79
N LYS A 174 -17.91 5.06 14.59
CA LYS A 174 -18.61 4.56 13.39
C LYS A 174 -19.01 3.10 13.53
N GLN A 175 -18.21 2.27 14.17
CA GLN A 175 -18.51 0.86 14.40
C GLN A 175 -19.52 0.67 15.52
N VAL A 176 -19.50 1.48 16.57
CA VAL A 176 -20.53 1.51 17.63
C VAL A 176 -21.87 1.77 17.01
N ARG A 177 -22.04 2.87 16.27
CA ARG A 177 -23.30 3.22 15.58
C ARG A 177 -23.83 2.10 14.69
N ALA A 178 -22.94 1.34 14.05
CA ALA A 178 -23.35 0.27 13.14
C ALA A 178 -23.71 -1.07 13.82
N LYS A 179 -23.22 -1.31 15.05
CA LYS A 179 -23.24 -2.65 15.65
C LYS A 179 -23.81 -2.71 17.07
N ALA A 180 -23.95 -1.57 17.78
CA ALA A 180 -24.38 -1.55 19.18
C ALA A 180 -25.73 -2.27 19.38
N ALA A 181 -26.71 -2.03 18.53
CA ALA A 181 -28.01 -2.69 18.58
C ALA A 181 -28.01 -4.20 18.27
N ARG A 182 -26.85 -4.80 17.96
CA ARG A 182 -26.77 -6.20 17.50
C ARG A 182 -25.77 -7.05 18.29
N LEU A 183 -25.03 -6.44 19.17
CA LEU A 183 -23.94 -7.11 19.89
C LEU A 183 -23.95 -6.67 21.35
N PRO A 184 -23.77 -7.61 22.29
CA PRO A 184 -23.51 -7.26 23.69
C PRO A 184 -22.29 -6.36 23.81
N LEU A 185 -22.27 -5.44 24.76
CA LEU A 185 -21.23 -4.45 24.94
C LEU A 185 -19.81 -5.05 24.96
N LYS A 186 -19.64 -6.15 25.67
CA LYS A 186 -18.36 -6.87 25.77
C LYS A 186 -17.87 -7.37 24.40
N GLN A 187 -18.76 -7.94 23.60
CA GLN A 187 -18.47 -8.38 22.23
C GLN A 187 -18.24 -7.21 21.29
N LEU A 188 -19.00 -6.13 21.46
CA LEU A 188 -18.85 -4.90 20.69
C LEU A 188 -17.46 -4.31 20.90
N LYS A 189 -17.04 -4.10 22.17
CA LYS A 189 -15.71 -3.60 22.53
C LYS A 189 -14.59 -4.49 21.97
N LEU A 190 -14.71 -5.82 22.10
CA LEU A 190 -13.75 -6.76 21.56
C LEU A 190 -13.61 -6.66 20.04
N LYS A 191 -14.73 -6.66 19.32
CA LYS A 191 -14.72 -6.57 17.84
C LYS A 191 -14.20 -5.23 17.33
N ILE A 192 -14.47 -4.14 18.03
CA ILE A 192 -13.93 -2.82 17.69
C ILE A 192 -12.42 -2.82 17.90
N SER A 193 -11.93 -3.28 19.05
CA SER A 193 -10.49 -3.39 19.32
C SER A 193 -9.77 -4.21 18.26
N GLN A 194 -10.27 -5.41 17.96
CA GLN A 194 -9.72 -6.26 16.89
C GLN A 194 -9.71 -5.58 15.52
N SER A 195 -10.77 -4.83 15.22
CA SER A 195 -10.88 -4.09 13.96
C SER A 195 -9.87 -2.95 13.87
N LEU A 196 -9.64 -2.21 14.96
CA LEU A 196 -8.64 -1.13 15.02
C LEU A 196 -7.23 -1.69 14.85
N VAL A 197 -6.91 -2.78 15.54
CA VAL A 197 -5.62 -3.47 15.39
C VAL A 197 -5.43 -3.98 13.95
N ALA A 198 -6.44 -4.59 13.35
CA ALA A 198 -6.39 -5.03 11.95
C ALA A 198 -6.24 -3.86 10.96
N LYS A 199 -6.64 -2.66 11.35
CA LYS A 199 -6.40 -1.42 10.60
C LYS A 199 -5.02 -0.82 10.83
N GLY A 200 -4.23 -1.38 11.74
CA GLY A 200 -2.83 -1.01 11.99
C GLY A 200 -2.64 0.00 13.11
N PHE A 201 -3.61 0.16 14.02
CA PHE A 201 -3.41 0.86 15.29
C PHE A 201 -2.77 -0.09 16.33
N SER A 202 -2.08 0.46 17.31
CA SER A 202 -1.56 -0.35 18.43
C SER A 202 -2.70 -0.83 19.32
N TYR A 203 -2.45 -1.87 20.13
CA TYR A 203 -3.40 -2.32 21.14
C TYR A 203 -3.69 -1.22 22.17
N GLU A 204 -2.68 -0.46 22.57
CA GLU A 204 -2.80 0.69 23.48
C GLU A 204 -3.70 1.78 22.91
N THR A 205 -3.45 2.21 21.65
CA THR A 205 -4.30 3.19 20.97
C THR A 205 -5.75 2.70 20.84
N ALA A 206 -5.94 1.41 20.55
CA ALA A 206 -7.28 0.84 20.45
C ALA A 206 -7.99 0.77 21.81
N ALA A 207 -7.27 0.46 22.89
CA ALA A 207 -7.81 0.47 24.26
C ALA A 207 -8.20 1.87 24.70
N ASN A 208 -7.29 2.84 24.56
CA ASN A 208 -7.54 4.24 24.93
C ASN A 208 -8.73 4.83 24.14
N ALA A 209 -8.83 4.51 22.84
CA ALA A 209 -9.95 4.96 22.03
C ALA A 209 -11.31 4.38 22.49
N LEU A 210 -11.33 3.15 22.99
CA LEU A 210 -12.54 2.54 23.56
C LEU A 210 -12.87 3.07 24.94
N GLU A 211 -11.85 3.40 25.76
CA GLU A 211 -12.01 4.01 27.08
C GLU A 211 -12.61 5.41 26.96
N ASN A 212 -12.06 6.25 26.08
CA ASN A 212 -12.53 7.61 25.85
C ASN A 212 -13.96 7.70 25.31
N LEU A 213 -14.48 6.61 24.71
CA LEU A 213 -15.87 6.57 24.25
C LEU A 213 -16.87 6.32 25.38
N GLU A 214 -16.41 5.99 26.60
CA GLU A 214 -17.25 5.76 27.78
C GLU A 214 -18.52 4.94 27.49
N LEU A 215 -18.35 3.84 26.69
CA LEU A 215 -19.47 3.03 26.25
C LEU A 215 -20.11 2.30 27.44
N GLU A 216 -21.39 2.57 27.66
CA GLU A 216 -22.24 1.91 28.64
C GLU A 216 -23.13 0.86 27.98
N ALA A 217 -23.56 -0.14 28.76
CA ALA A 217 -24.51 -1.12 28.30
C ALA A 217 -25.92 -0.50 28.27
N ASP A 218 -26.63 -0.72 27.19
CA ASP A 218 -28.08 -0.54 27.13
C ASP A 218 -28.72 -1.81 27.69
N GLU A 219 -29.13 -1.76 28.97
CA GLU A 219 -29.63 -2.92 29.70
C GLU A 219 -30.85 -3.58 29.02
N GLU A 220 -31.76 -2.79 28.45
CA GLU A 220 -32.94 -3.28 27.74
C GLU A 220 -32.54 -4.04 26.47
N ASN A 221 -31.67 -3.44 25.66
CA ASN A 221 -31.12 -4.07 24.45
C ASN A 221 -30.26 -5.32 24.77
N GLU A 222 -29.44 -5.28 25.83
CA GLU A 222 -28.65 -6.45 26.29
C GLU A 222 -29.57 -7.62 26.66
N GLN A 223 -30.68 -7.37 27.38
CA GLN A 223 -31.61 -8.39 27.79
C GLN A 223 -32.39 -8.98 26.59
N GLU A 224 -32.79 -8.12 25.63
CA GLU A 224 -33.43 -8.59 24.38
C GLU A 224 -32.51 -9.49 23.57
N LEU A 225 -31.25 -9.06 23.42
CA LEU A 225 -30.20 -9.85 22.72
C LEU A 225 -29.92 -11.18 23.40
N LEU A 226 -29.85 -11.17 24.75
CA LEU A 226 -29.61 -12.38 25.54
C LEU A 226 -30.76 -13.38 25.38
N SER A 227 -31.99 -12.93 25.52
CA SER A 227 -33.22 -13.74 25.38
C SER A 227 -33.30 -14.38 23.99
N ALA A 228 -33.11 -13.59 22.93
CA ALA A 228 -33.11 -14.08 21.56
C ALA A 228 -31.99 -15.10 21.27
N GLU A 229 -30.81 -14.92 21.85
CA GLU A 229 -29.70 -15.85 21.69
C GLU A 229 -29.85 -17.11 22.58
N ALA A 230 -30.49 -16.99 23.74
CA ALA A 230 -30.82 -18.11 24.60
C ALA A 230 -31.84 -19.05 23.91
N GLU A 231 -32.89 -18.53 23.33
CA GLU A 231 -33.85 -19.30 22.54
C GLU A 231 -33.19 -20.08 21.39
N LYS A 232 -32.33 -19.38 20.61
CA LYS A 232 -31.60 -20.03 19.51
C LYS A 232 -30.66 -21.12 20.00
N ALA A 233 -29.93 -20.87 21.11
CA ALA A 233 -29.02 -21.84 21.68
C ALA A 233 -29.76 -23.06 22.24
N TYR A 234 -30.86 -22.84 22.97
CA TYR A 234 -31.69 -23.87 23.51
C TYR A 234 -32.31 -24.73 22.40
N ALA A 235 -32.99 -24.14 21.41
CA ALA A 235 -33.61 -24.89 20.31
C ALA A 235 -32.62 -25.72 19.49
N ARG A 236 -31.36 -25.31 19.41
CA ARG A 236 -30.30 -26.05 18.73
C ARG A 236 -29.75 -27.18 19.56
N LEU A 237 -29.51 -26.94 20.85
CA LEU A 237 -28.80 -27.86 21.73
C LEU A 237 -29.74 -28.90 22.37
N SER A 238 -31.04 -28.60 22.62
CA SER A 238 -32.04 -29.53 23.13
C SER A 238 -32.28 -30.75 22.23
N LYS A 239 -31.92 -30.67 20.96
CA LYS A 239 -31.96 -31.81 20.02
C LYS A 239 -30.93 -32.92 20.34
N ARG A 240 -29.94 -32.64 21.20
CA ARG A 240 -28.78 -33.52 21.43
C ARG A 240 -28.44 -33.69 22.90
N TYR A 241 -28.90 -32.82 23.77
CA TYR A 241 -28.54 -32.77 25.18
C TYR A 241 -29.78 -32.53 26.03
N GLU A 242 -29.79 -33.03 27.24
CA GLU A 242 -30.91 -32.91 28.18
C GLU A 242 -30.40 -32.49 29.57
N SER A 243 -31.31 -32.00 30.39
CA SER A 243 -31.09 -31.65 31.79
C SER A 243 -29.84 -30.80 32.05
N TYR A 244 -29.05 -31.11 33.04
CA TYR A 244 -27.86 -30.36 33.46
C TYR A 244 -26.87 -30.12 32.33
N ASP A 245 -26.68 -31.10 31.44
CA ASP A 245 -25.72 -30.96 30.33
C ASP A 245 -26.20 -29.94 29.27
N LEU A 246 -27.48 -29.88 28.99
CA LEU A 246 -28.10 -28.87 28.14
C LEU A 246 -27.91 -27.49 28.73
N LYS A 247 -28.29 -27.29 30.01
CA LYS A 247 -28.15 -25.99 30.70
C LYS A 247 -26.70 -25.50 30.66
N ARG A 248 -25.75 -26.34 30.99
CA ARG A 248 -24.31 -26.03 30.97
C ARG A 248 -23.84 -25.57 29.59
N ARG A 249 -24.25 -26.26 28.52
CA ARG A 249 -23.84 -25.95 27.16
C ARG A 249 -24.49 -24.69 26.62
N VAL A 250 -25.76 -24.42 26.93
CA VAL A 250 -26.44 -23.17 26.61
C VAL A 250 -25.73 -22.01 27.30
N SER A 251 -25.49 -22.11 28.61
CA SER A 251 -24.77 -21.07 29.36
C SER A 251 -23.38 -20.79 28.79
N GLN A 252 -22.61 -21.82 28.46
CA GLN A 252 -21.30 -21.65 27.84
C GLN A 252 -21.37 -21.01 26.45
N ALA A 253 -22.42 -21.29 25.69
CA ALA A 253 -22.60 -20.69 24.38
C ALA A 253 -22.91 -19.18 24.47
N LEU A 254 -23.71 -18.79 25.45
CA LEU A 254 -24.06 -17.39 25.75
C LEU A 254 -22.86 -16.61 26.31
N ALA A 255 -22.11 -17.21 27.26
CA ALA A 255 -20.90 -16.61 27.80
C ALA A 255 -19.84 -16.36 26.71
N ARG A 256 -19.66 -17.29 25.74
CA ARG A 256 -18.79 -17.08 24.56
C ARG A 256 -19.25 -15.94 23.65
N LYS A 257 -20.54 -15.60 23.69
CA LYS A 257 -21.08 -14.45 22.97
C LYS A 257 -20.92 -13.12 23.73
N GLY A 258 -20.38 -13.18 24.96
CA GLY A 258 -20.02 -12.01 25.74
C GLY A 258 -21.06 -11.55 26.76
N PHE A 259 -22.12 -12.31 26.98
CA PHE A 259 -23.10 -12.04 28.04
C PHE A 259 -22.50 -12.41 29.42
N ASP A 260 -22.93 -11.68 30.44
CA ASP A 260 -22.47 -11.94 31.80
C ASP A 260 -23.19 -13.12 32.45
N TRP A 261 -22.47 -13.82 33.34
CA TRP A 261 -22.97 -15.07 33.95
C TRP A 261 -24.19 -14.85 34.84
N SER A 262 -24.31 -13.70 35.51
CA SER A 262 -25.51 -13.32 36.28
C SER A 262 -26.75 -13.31 35.39
N ASP A 263 -26.67 -12.55 34.30
CA ASP A 263 -27.77 -12.33 33.40
C ASP A 263 -28.18 -13.62 32.67
N ILE A 264 -27.17 -14.43 32.26
CA ILE A 264 -27.40 -15.76 31.70
C ILE A 264 -28.14 -16.64 32.71
N SER A 265 -27.70 -16.65 33.98
CA SER A 265 -28.32 -17.48 35.02
C SER A 265 -29.75 -17.08 35.26
N ASP A 266 -30.05 -15.78 35.28
CA ASP A 266 -31.40 -15.28 35.50
C ASP A 266 -32.33 -15.58 34.32
N THR A 267 -31.88 -15.32 33.09
CA THR A 267 -32.63 -15.64 31.87
C THR A 267 -32.94 -17.15 31.74
N LEU A 268 -32.02 -18.01 32.15
CA LEU A 268 -32.20 -19.46 32.03
C LEU A 268 -33.03 -20.08 33.14
N LYS A 269 -33.53 -19.33 34.13
CA LYS A 269 -34.48 -19.84 35.15
C LYS A 269 -35.81 -20.23 34.54
N ASP A 270 -36.25 -19.56 33.48
CA ASP A 270 -37.51 -19.77 32.83
C ASP A 270 -37.50 -20.90 31.77
N TYR A 271 -36.39 -21.58 31.62
CA TYR A 271 -36.24 -22.69 30.67
C TYR A 271 -36.32 -24.05 31.35
N ASP A 272 -37.05 -24.97 30.75
CA ASP A 272 -37.11 -26.37 31.14
C ASP A 272 -35.88 -27.14 30.64
N PHE A 273 -35.02 -27.60 31.58
CA PHE A 273 -33.78 -28.29 31.24
C PHE A 273 -33.79 -29.76 31.65
#